data_82504741ea862c69aba7137c9c5393ba
#
_entry.id   82504741ea862c69aba7137c9c5393ba
#
_cell.length_a   1.000
_cell.length_b   1.000
_cell.length_c   1.000
_cell.angle_alpha   90.00
_cell.angle_beta   90.00
_cell.angle_gamma   90.00
#
_symmetry.space_group_name_H-M   'P 1'
#
loop_
_entity.id
_entity.type
_entity.pdbx_description
1 polymer ?
#
loop_
_entity_poly.entity_id
_entity_poly.type
_entity_poly.pdbx_seq_one_letter_code
_entity_poly.pdbx_strand_id
1 'polypeptide(L)'
;MKVEAKDLLDYHFPRFDELPEIELYIDQVICVVQKNLYIFSKNKETPVITPSMINNYVKQEVLEPPKKKKYDKEHLAYLFVICILKKSMSILEIKESINIMRKSYSVEEGYNLFCDEIEKALMHTFKPENNIIIEDYMQTESRKVATVRAMAMTFANSVLVDRLIMMRGKDEIVT
;
A
#
# COMPACT_ATOMS: atom_id res chain seq x y z
N MET A 1 -10.23 3.13 18.62
CA MET A 1 -10.71 1.83 18.13
C MET A 1 -9.48 1.00 17.83
N LYS A 2 -9.33 -0.19 18.42
CA LYS A 2 -8.22 -1.11 18.06
C LYS A 2 -8.57 -1.69 16.69
N VAL A 3 -7.64 -1.69 15.77
CA VAL A 3 -7.79 -2.41 14.50
C VAL A 3 -7.50 -3.88 14.79
N GLU A 4 -8.46 -4.76 14.59
CA GLU A 4 -8.32 -6.20 14.77
C GLU A 4 -7.83 -6.88 13.50
N ALA A 5 -7.38 -8.15 13.60
CA ALA A 5 -6.97 -8.91 12.39
C ALA A 5 -8.11 -9.01 11.38
N LYS A 6 -9.36 -9.14 11.85
CA LYS A 6 -10.55 -9.15 11.02
C LYS A 6 -10.68 -7.90 10.15
N ASP A 7 -10.40 -6.71 10.71
CA ASP A 7 -10.47 -5.46 9.96
C ASP A 7 -9.50 -5.42 8.77
N LEU A 8 -8.35 -6.12 8.90
CA LEU A 8 -7.37 -6.25 7.82
C LEU A 8 -7.79 -7.27 6.76
N LEU A 9 -8.47 -8.34 7.16
CA LEU A 9 -8.96 -9.37 6.26
C LEU A 9 -10.17 -8.91 5.44
N ASP A 10 -11.02 -8.07 6.04
CA ASP A 10 -12.21 -7.50 5.40
C ASP A 10 -11.89 -6.18 4.67
N TYR A 11 -10.61 -5.76 4.67
CA TYR A 11 -10.22 -4.50 4.05
C TYR A 11 -10.21 -4.62 2.53
N HIS A 12 -10.97 -3.74 1.87
CA HIS A 12 -11.00 -3.56 0.43
C HIS A 12 -10.14 -2.35 0.03
N PHE A 13 -9.14 -2.56 -0.80
CA PHE A 13 -8.41 -1.48 -1.46
C PHE A 13 -9.27 -0.90 -2.58
N PRO A 14 -9.51 0.43 -2.61
CA PRO A 14 -10.27 1.02 -3.69
C PRO A 14 -9.59 0.71 -5.03
N ARG A 15 -10.33 0.12 -5.96
CA ARG A 15 -9.85 -0.16 -7.32
C ARG A 15 -9.73 1.14 -8.11
N PHE A 16 -9.08 1.08 -9.25
CA PHE A 16 -8.82 2.28 -10.03
C PHE A 16 -10.11 3.02 -10.41
N ASP A 17 -11.14 2.33 -10.81
CA ASP A 17 -12.46 2.90 -11.14
C ASP A 17 -13.21 3.50 -9.94
N GLU A 18 -12.91 3.05 -8.71
CA GLU A 18 -13.46 3.59 -7.47
C GLU A 18 -12.74 4.87 -6.99
N LEU A 19 -11.59 5.21 -7.57
CA LEU A 19 -10.89 6.44 -7.25
C LEU A 19 -11.61 7.66 -7.83
N PRO A 20 -11.55 8.85 -7.17
CA PRO A 20 -12.16 10.07 -7.66
C PRO A 20 -11.78 10.42 -9.11
N GLU A 21 -12.78 10.66 -9.96
CA GLU A 21 -12.59 11.10 -11.35
C GLU A 21 -12.19 12.56 -11.46
N ILE A 22 -12.53 13.38 -10.45
CA ILE A 22 -12.23 14.80 -10.43
C ILE A 22 -10.79 15.06 -9.98
N GLU A 23 -10.19 16.10 -10.54
CA GLU A 23 -8.88 16.58 -10.08
C GLU A 23 -8.97 17.18 -8.67
N LEU A 24 -8.07 16.79 -7.77
CA LEU A 24 -8.06 17.16 -6.36
C LEU A 24 -6.90 18.10 -6.02
N TYR A 25 -7.12 19.02 -5.08
CA TYR A 25 -6.03 19.75 -4.43
C TYR A 25 -5.32 18.87 -3.38
N ILE A 26 -4.09 19.24 -3.02
CA ILE A 26 -3.23 18.45 -2.14
C ILE A 26 -3.88 18.03 -0.81
N ASP A 27 -4.66 18.93 -0.20
CA ASP A 27 -5.34 18.62 1.07
C ASP A 27 -6.45 17.58 0.90
N GLN A 28 -7.14 17.60 -0.25
CA GLN A 28 -8.15 16.60 -0.58
C GLN A 28 -7.50 15.24 -0.88
N VAL A 29 -6.36 15.24 -1.61
CA VAL A 29 -5.55 14.03 -1.83
C VAL A 29 -5.14 13.38 -0.51
N ILE A 30 -4.62 14.18 0.43
CA ILE A 30 -4.22 13.71 1.75
C ILE A 30 -5.41 13.11 2.50
N CYS A 31 -6.56 13.77 2.45
CA CYS A 31 -7.78 13.28 3.08
C CYS A 31 -8.20 11.91 2.52
N VAL A 32 -8.20 11.74 1.19
CA VAL A 32 -8.56 10.48 0.52
C VAL A 32 -7.58 9.37 0.90
N VAL A 33 -6.27 9.61 0.78
CA VAL A 33 -5.24 8.61 1.10
C VAL A 33 -5.26 8.25 2.59
N GLN A 34 -5.33 9.26 3.48
CA GLN A 34 -5.37 9.06 4.93
C GLN A 34 -6.59 8.23 5.35
N LYS A 35 -7.79 8.56 4.82
CA LYS A 35 -9.04 7.85 5.13
C LYS A 35 -8.96 6.37 4.77
N ASN A 36 -8.37 6.05 3.63
CA ASN A 36 -8.28 4.67 3.16
C ASN A 36 -7.13 3.89 3.82
N LEU A 37 -5.99 4.51 4.12
CA LEU A 37 -4.82 3.78 4.60
C LEU A 37 -4.59 3.87 6.12
N TYR A 38 -5.47 4.58 6.89
CA TYR A 38 -5.29 4.72 8.35
C TYR A 38 -5.20 3.38 9.09
N ILE A 39 -5.84 2.34 8.56
CA ILE A 39 -5.86 0.99 9.12
C ILE A 39 -4.45 0.38 9.24
N PHE A 40 -3.55 0.79 8.36
CA PHE A 40 -2.15 0.35 8.32
C PHE A 40 -1.21 1.28 9.09
N SER A 41 -1.70 2.32 9.72
CA SER A 41 -0.89 3.23 10.53
C SER A 41 -0.52 2.58 11.87
N LYS A 42 0.72 2.79 12.34
CA LYS A 42 1.19 2.30 13.65
C LYS A 42 0.42 2.92 14.81
N ASN A 43 0.11 4.20 14.68
CA ASN A 43 -0.73 4.92 15.62
C ASN A 43 -1.60 5.95 14.87
N LYS A 44 -2.68 6.37 15.49
CA LYS A 44 -3.63 7.31 14.88
C LYS A 44 -3.10 8.74 14.75
N GLU A 45 -2.06 9.08 15.48
CA GLU A 45 -1.48 10.42 15.53
C GLU A 45 -0.46 10.64 14.39
N THR A 46 0.11 9.56 13.85
CA THR A 46 1.06 9.65 12.76
C THR A 46 0.33 9.64 11.41
N PRO A 47 0.39 10.73 10.64
CA PRO A 47 -0.25 10.76 9.34
C PRO A 47 0.42 9.77 8.38
N VAL A 48 -0.38 9.08 7.58
CA VAL A 48 0.11 8.16 6.53
C VAL A 48 0.87 8.95 5.47
N ILE A 49 0.40 10.16 5.18
CA ILE A 49 0.97 11.04 4.16
C ILE A 49 0.84 12.51 4.58
N THR A 50 1.80 13.33 4.17
CA THR A 50 1.83 14.78 4.40
C THR A 50 2.14 15.54 3.12
N PRO A 51 1.84 16.86 3.03
CA PRO A 51 2.23 17.67 1.87
C PRO A 51 3.74 17.60 1.59
N SER A 52 4.56 17.62 2.63
CA SER A 52 6.02 17.52 2.50
C SER A 52 6.46 16.19 1.89
N MET A 53 5.79 15.08 2.23
CA MET A 53 6.06 13.77 1.63
C MET A 53 5.71 13.74 0.15
N ILE A 54 4.54 14.26 -0.24
CA ILE A 54 4.13 14.34 -1.64
C ILE A 54 5.13 15.17 -2.45
N ASN A 55 5.52 16.35 -1.95
CA ASN A 55 6.50 17.20 -2.61
C ASN A 55 7.86 16.48 -2.77
N ASN A 56 8.26 15.68 -1.77
CA ASN A 56 9.49 14.89 -1.87
C ASN A 56 9.37 13.78 -2.93
N TYR A 57 8.21 13.13 -3.08
CA TYR A 57 7.99 12.13 -4.13
C TYR A 57 8.07 12.74 -5.54
N VAL A 58 7.52 13.94 -5.72
CA VAL A 58 7.64 14.70 -6.97
C VAL A 58 9.11 15.07 -7.23
N LYS A 59 9.82 15.60 -6.21
CA LYS A 59 11.24 15.97 -6.33
C LYS A 59 12.15 14.78 -6.69
N GLN A 60 11.82 13.58 -6.21
CA GLN A 60 12.54 12.35 -6.53
C GLN A 60 12.04 11.67 -7.81
N GLU A 61 11.11 12.31 -8.53
CA GLU A 61 10.53 11.79 -9.78
C GLU A 61 9.89 10.39 -9.63
N VAL A 62 9.33 10.09 -8.48
CA VAL A 62 8.52 8.89 -8.24
C VAL A 62 7.05 9.17 -8.54
N LEU A 63 6.65 10.43 -8.36
CA LEU A 63 5.34 10.95 -8.70
C LEU A 63 5.48 12.08 -9.71
N GLU A 64 4.64 12.09 -10.73
CA GLU A 64 4.60 13.20 -11.68
C GLU A 64 4.18 14.51 -10.98
N PRO A 65 4.64 15.68 -11.45
CA PRO A 65 4.22 16.94 -10.87
C PRO A 65 2.73 17.22 -11.18
N PRO A 66 1.99 17.82 -10.21
CA PRO A 66 0.59 18.13 -10.41
C PRO A 66 0.39 19.22 -11.47
N LYS A 67 -0.66 19.11 -12.28
CA LYS A 67 -1.04 20.13 -13.26
C LYS A 67 -1.85 21.23 -12.57
N LYS A 68 -1.40 22.49 -12.64
CA LYS A 68 -2.07 23.64 -11.99
C LYS A 68 -2.39 23.39 -10.49
N LYS A 69 -1.48 22.74 -9.78
CA LYS A 69 -1.61 22.32 -8.35
C LYS A 69 -2.72 21.30 -8.10
N LYS A 70 -3.20 20.61 -9.11
CA LYS A 70 -4.22 19.57 -9.01
C LYS A 70 -3.65 18.21 -9.38
N TYR A 71 -4.09 17.20 -8.67
CA TYR A 71 -3.74 15.80 -8.78
C TYR A 71 -4.92 15.04 -9.38
N ASP A 72 -4.69 14.27 -10.40
CA ASP A 72 -5.68 13.41 -11.04
C ASP A 72 -5.73 12.00 -10.42
N LYS A 73 -6.56 11.16 -10.99
CA LYS A 73 -6.77 9.77 -10.59
C LYS A 73 -5.50 8.93 -10.61
N GLU A 74 -4.62 9.12 -11.60
CA GLU A 74 -3.35 8.42 -11.69
C GLU A 74 -2.40 8.81 -10.55
N HIS A 75 -2.35 10.08 -10.18
CA HIS A 75 -1.59 10.53 -9.02
C HIS A 75 -2.06 9.84 -7.74
N LEU A 76 -3.38 9.68 -7.55
CA LEU A 76 -3.93 8.96 -6.40
C LEU A 76 -3.48 7.50 -6.40
N ALA A 77 -3.59 6.79 -7.52
CA ALA A 77 -3.15 5.41 -7.64
C ALA A 77 -1.66 5.25 -7.25
N TYR A 78 -0.78 6.10 -7.78
CA TYR A 78 0.64 6.10 -7.38
C TYR A 78 0.85 6.41 -5.91
N LEU A 79 0.13 7.36 -5.33
CA LEU A 79 0.26 7.70 -3.92
C LEU A 79 -0.17 6.54 -3.02
N PHE A 80 -1.22 5.79 -3.36
CA PHE A 80 -1.60 4.56 -2.64
C PHE A 80 -0.46 3.55 -2.67
N VAL A 81 0.09 3.25 -3.84
CA VAL A 81 1.23 2.31 -4.00
C VAL A 81 2.44 2.76 -3.18
N ILE A 82 2.84 4.04 -3.30
CA ILE A 82 4.00 4.60 -2.59
C ILE A 82 3.81 4.51 -1.08
N CYS A 83 2.63 4.91 -0.55
CA CYS A 83 2.36 4.89 0.88
C CYS A 83 2.39 3.48 1.48
N ILE A 84 1.94 2.49 0.74
CA ILE A 84 1.98 1.07 1.13
C ILE A 84 3.42 0.57 1.12
N LEU A 85 4.12 0.69 0.00
CA LEU A 85 5.45 0.11 -0.18
C LEU A 85 6.52 0.80 0.67
N LYS A 86 6.35 2.09 0.98
CA LYS A 86 7.28 2.84 1.81
C LYS A 86 7.46 2.29 3.23
N LYS A 87 6.56 1.42 3.70
CA LYS A 87 6.72 0.74 5.00
C LYS A 87 7.91 -0.23 5.01
N SER A 88 8.28 -0.76 3.85
CA SER A 88 9.26 -1.85 3.73
C SER A 88 10.29 -1.65 2.62
N MET A 89 10.16 -0.59 1.83
CA MET A 89 11.04 -0.31 0.69
C MET A 89 11.52 1.14 0.68
N SER A 90 12.69 1.37 0.13
CA SER A 90 13.21 2.71 -0.15
C SER A 90 12.47 3.35 -1.33
N ILE A 91 12.51 4.67 -1.41
CA ILE A 91 11.87 5.41 -2.53
C ILE A 91 12.50 5.05 -3.89
N LEU A 92 13.79 4.76 -3.93
CA LEU A 92 14.47 4.34 -5.17
C LEU A 92 13.98 2.98 -5.65
N GLU A 93 13.84 2.00 -4.75
CA GLU A 93 13.29 0.68 -5.09
C GLU A 93 11.84 0.77 -5.56
N ILE A 94 11.04 1.64 -4.94
CA ILE A 94 9.65 1.90 -5.38
C ILE A 94 9.64 2.51 -6.77
N LYS A 95 10.50 3.52 -7.06
CA LYS A 95 10.65 4.14 -8.38
C LYS A 95 10.99 3.09 -9.46
N GLU A 96 11.97 2.26 -9.20
CA GLU A 96 12.38 1.20 -10.12
C GLU A 96 11.24 0.20 -10.37
N SER A 97 10.53 -0.21 -9.32
CA SER A 97 9.39 -1.13 -9.42
C SER A 97 8.26 -0.54 -10.27
N ILE A 98 7.89 0.72 -10.05
CA ILE A 98 6.90 1.44 -10.84
C ILE A 98 7.35 1.51 -12.32
N ASN A 99 8.61 1.83 -12.59
CA ASN A 99 9.15 1.91 -13.95
C ASN A 99 9.14 0.56 -14.68
N ILE A 100 9.37 -0.53 -13.96
CA ILE A 100 9.26 -1.90 -14.53
C ILE A 100 7.80 -2.19 -14.91
N MET A 101 6.86 -1.85 -14.05
CA MET A 101 5.43 -2.09 -14.28
C MET A 101 4.89 -1.25 -15.43
N ARG A 102 5.21 0.04 -15.50
CA ARG A 102 4.79 0.97 -16.58
C ARG A 102 5.17 0.51 -17.99
N LYS A 103 6.18 -0.33 -18.14
CA LYS A 103 6.59 -0.88 -19.45
C LYS A 103 5.63 -1.92 -20.02
N SER A 104 4.68 -2.41 -19.23
CA SER A 104 3.86 -3.57 -19.60
C SER A 104 2.39 -3.48 -19.23
N TYR A 105 2.07 -2.59 -18.34
CA TYR A 105 0.72 -2.38 -17.83
C TYR A 105 0.37 -0.90 -17.92
N SER A 106 -0.87 -0.59 -18.24
CA SER A 106 -1.44 0.74 -17.99
C SER A 106 -1.44 1.02 -16.48
N VAL A 107 -1.65 2.28 -16.09
CA VAL A 107 -1.74 2.64 -14.67
C VAL A 107 -2.86 1.89 -13.98
N GLU A 108 -4.02 1.78 -14.61
CA GLU A 108 -5.18 1.04 -14.12
C GLU A 108 -4.87 -0.45 -13.90
N GLU A 109 -4.35 -1.14 -14.92
CA GLU A 109 -4.01 -2.57 -14.81
C GLU A 109 -2.97 -2.83 -13.73
N GLY A 110 -1.91 -2.03 -13.68
CA GLY A 110 -0.84 -2.18 -12.70
C GLY A 110 -1.31 -1.89 -11.27
N TYR A 111 -2.17 -0.88 -11.09
CA TYR A 111 -2.73 -0.53 -9.81
C TYR A 111 -3.71 -1.61 -9.30
N ASN A 112 -4.62 -2.07 -10.15
CA ASN A 112 -5.58 -3.12 -9.78
C ASN A 112 -4.86 -4.44 -9.45
N LEU A 113 -3.86 -4.83 -10.23
CA LEU A 113 -3.00 -5.99 -9.91
C LEU A 113 -2.32 -5.81 -8.54
N PHE A 114 -1.81 -4.63 -8.25
CA PHE A 114 -1.19 -4.34 -6.96
C PHE A 114 -2.20 -4.49 -5.80
N CYS A 115 -3.41 -3.95 -5.94
CA CYS A 115 -4.47 -4.07 -4.93
C CYS A 115 -4.83 -5.53 -4.67
N ASP A 116 -5.02 -6.33 -5.72
CA ASP A 116 -5.33 -7.75 -5.62
C ASP A 116 -4.23 -8.53 -4.88
N GLU A 117 -2.97 -8.28 -5.21
CA GLU A 117 -1.86 -8.99 -4.59
C GLU A 117 -1.65 -8.56 -3.12
N ILE A 118 -1.92 -7.30 -2.76
CA ILE A 118 -1.90 -6.85 -1.36
C ILE A 118 -3.01 -7.54 -0.54
N GLU A 119 -4.24 -7.60 -1.05
CA GLU A 119 -5.35 -8.26 -0.36
C GLU A 119 -5.06 -9.76 -0.16
N LYS A 120 -4.56 -10.46 -1.18
CA LYS A 120 -4.12 -11.86 -1.09
C LYS A 120 -3.01 -12.05 -0.06
N ALA A 121 -2.00 -11.17 -0.05
CA ALA A 121 -0.90 -11.24 0.91
C ALA A 121 -1.37 -11.02 2.35
N LEU A 122 -2.28 -10.07 2.60
CA LEU A 122 -2.89 -9.86 3.90
C LEU A 122 -3.69 -11.09 4.34
N MET A 123 -4.50 -11.66 3.44
CA MET A 123 -5.26 -12.86 3.72
C MET A 123 -4.34 -14.03 4.09
N HIS A 124 -3.27 -14.26 3.34
CA HIS A 124 -2.28 -15.29 3.61
C HIS A 124 -1.59 -15.08 4.96
N THR A 125 -1.22 -13.84 5.29
CA THR A 125 -0.47 -13.51 6.51
C THR A 125 -1.34 -13.58 7.76
N PHE A 126 -2.59 -13.15 7.71
CA PHE A 126 -3.48 -13.04 8.88
C PHE A 126 -4.50 -14.18 9.01
N LYS A 127 -4.65 -15.03 8.00
CA LYS A 127 -5.50 -16.22 8.01
C LYS A 127 -4.74 -17.45 7.50
N PRO A 128 -3.73 -17.95 8.25
CA PRO A 128 -2.85 -19.03 7.80
C PRO A 128 -3.57 -20.37 7.61
N GLU A 129 -4.80 -20.53 8.14
CA GLU A 129 -5.61 -21.75 7.99
C GLU A 129 -6.04 -22.03 6.53
N ASN A 130 -5.92 -21.05 5.63
CA ASN A 130 -6.26 -21.20 4.22
C ASN A 130 -5.21 -21.95 3.40
N ASN A 131 -4.32 -22.71 3.99
CA ASN A 131 -3.36 -23.65 3.34
C ASN A 131 -2.84 -23.23 1.94
N ILE A 132 -2.75 -21.90 1.70
CA ILE A 132 -2.08 -21.42 0.50
C ILE A 132 -0.59 -21.63 0.74
N ILE A 133 -0.03 -22.65 0.12
CA ILE A 133 1.40 -22.92 0.17
C ILE A 133 2.09 -21.72 -0.46
N ILE A 134 3.02 -21.08 0.25
CA ILE A 134 3.76 -19.89 -0.25
C ILE A 134 4.38 -20.19 -1.60
N GLU A 135 4.86 -21.40 -1.83
CA GLU A 135 5.40 -21.86 -3.09
C GLU A 135 4.37 -21.74 -4.23
N ASP A 136 3.13 -22.17 -4.01
CA ASP A 136 2.06 -22.06 -5.03
C ASP A 136 1.67 -20.60 -5.29
N TYR A 137 1.61 -19.78 -4.23
CA TYR A 137 1.33 -18.35 -4.37
C TYR A 137 2.42 -17.62 -5.17
N MET A 138 3.69 -18.00 -4.99
CA MET A 138 4.82 -17.40 -5.72
C MET A 138 5.02 -17.99 -7.12
N GLN A 139 4.42 -19.13 -7.45
CA GLN A 139 4.51 -19.71 -8.80
C GLN A 139 3.79 -18.82 -9.81
N THR A 140 4.55 -18.29 -10.74
CA THR A 140 4.06 -17.55 -11.90
C THR A 140 5.13 -17.50 -12.98
N GLU A 141 4.71 -17.59 -14.22
CA GLU A 141 5.60 -17.41 -15.39
C GLU A 141 6.05 -15.94 -15.56
N SER A 142 5.31 -15.01 -14.98
CA SER A 142 5.59 -13.58 -15.09
C SER A 142 6.47 -13.10 -13.95
N ARG A 143 7.75 -12.79 -14.24
CA ARG A 143 8.65 -12.14 -13.28
C ARG A 143 8.08 -10.86 -12.68
N LYS A 144 7.25 -10.12 -13.44
CA LYS A 144 6.61 -8.87 -12.96
C LYS A 144 5.57 -9.14 -11.90
N VAL A 145 4.69 -10.13 -12.13
CA VAL A 145 3.70 -10.56 -11.14
C VAL A 145 4.42 -11.09 -9.90
N ALA A 146 5.47 -11.90 -10.03
CA ALA A 146 6.27 -12.37 -8.92
C ALA A 146 6.86 -11.20 -8.10
N THR A 147 7.31 -10.14 -8.77
CA THR A 147 7.82 -8.93 -8.08
C THR A 147 6.73 -8.25 -7.27
N VAL A 148 5.53 -8.05 -7.83
CA VAL A 148 4.40 -7.44 -7.10
C VAL A 148 3.99 -8.31 -5.91
N ARG A 149 3.92 -9.63 -6.07
CA ARG A 149 3.64 -10.57 -4.98
C ARG A 149 4.66 -10.50 -3.85
N ALA A 150 5.95 -10.49 -4.19
CA ALA A 150 7.02 -10.34 -3.20
C ALA A 150 6.92 -9.03 -2.42
N MET A 151 6.63 -7.92 -3.09
CA MET A 151 6.38 -6.62 -2.45
C MET A 151 5.15 -6.66 -1.53
N ALA A 152 4.06 -7.26 -1.98
CA ALA A 152 2.84 -7.42 -1.23
C ALA A 152 3.06 -8.25 0.05
N MET A 153 3.76 -9.39 -0.06
CA MET A 153 4.12 -10.22 1.09
C MET A 153 5.02 -9.48 2.09
N THR A 154 6.00 -8.71 1.60
CA THR A 154 6.88 -7.90 2.44
C THR A 154 6.07 -6.85 3.22
N PHE A 155 5.13 -6.19 2.58
CA PHE A 155 4.22 -5.27 3.24
C PHE A 155 3.35 -5.96 4.28
N ALA A 156 2.67 -7.07 3.93
CA ALA A 156 1.80 -7.80 4.85
C ALA A 156 2.56 -8.30 6.10
N ASN A 157 3.76 -8.82 5.92
CA ASN A 157 4.64 -9.22 7.03
C ASN A 157 5.08 -8.01 7.87
N SER A 158 5.33 -6.83 7.28
CA SER A 158 5.64 -5.62 8.04
C SER A 158 4.47 -5.18 8.92
N VAL A 159 3.24 -5.31 8.42
CA VAL A 159 2.03 -5.05 9.21
C VAL A 159 1.89 -6.04 10.36
N LEU A 160 2.18 -7.33 10.14
CA LEU A 160 2.18 -8.35 11.19
C LEU A 160 3.20 -8.02 12.28
N VAL A 161 4.42 -7.67 11.92
CA VAL A 161 5.48 -7.27 12.88
C VAL A 161 5.02 -6.09 13.73
N ASP A 162 4.46 -5.04 13.11
CA ASP A 162 3.92 -3.87 13.83
C ASP A 162 2.86 -4.31 14.86
N ARG A 163 1.99 -5.26 14.53
CA ARG A 163 0.95 -5.79 15.42
C ARG A 163 1.52 -6.58 16.59
N LEU A 164 2.47 -7.47 16.31
CA LEU A 164 3.13 -8.28 17.35
C LEU A 164 3.88 -7.39 18.37
N ILE A 165 4.56 -6.33 17.90
CA ILE A 165 5.23 -5.37 18.78
C ILE A 165 4.21 -4.63 19.66
N MET A 166 3.06 -4.22 19.10
CA MET A 166 2.00 -3.55 19.87
C MET A 166 1.32 -4.47 20.90
N MET A 167 1.27 -5.78 20.66
CA MET A 167 0.72 -6.76 21.61
C MET A 167 1.64 -6.97 22.80
N ARG A 168 2.96 -6.99 22.60
CA ARG A 168 3.96 -7.22 23.66
C ARG A 168 3.88 -6.21 24.82
N GLY A 169 3.53 -4.98 24.55
CA GLY A 169 3.31 -3.96 25.60
C GLY A 169 2.06 -4.17 26.47
N LYS A 170 1.33 -5.30 26.31
CA LYS A 170 0.16 -5.65 27.16
C LYS A 170 0.42 -6.84 28.06
N ASP A 171 1.36 -7.68 27.70
CA ASP A 171 1.71 -8.87 28.50
C ASP A 171 2.64 -8.50 29.67
N GLU A 172 3.30 -7.35 29.64
CA GLU A 172 4.16 -6.83 30.72
C GLU A 172 3.42 -6.09 31.83
N ILE A 173 2.09 -5.92 31.74
CA ILE A 173 1.27 -5.20 32.76
C ILE A 173 0.55 -6.22 33.70
N VAL A 174 0.80 -7.52 33.54
CA VAL A 174 0.16 -8.60 34.34
C VAL A 174 1.21 -9.40 35.13
N THR A 175 2.20 -8.74 35.70
CA THR A 175 3.07 -9.32 36.72
C THR A 175 3.10 -8.48 37.97
#